data_edb620c86eda6add64c425cbecdc816d
#
_entry.id   edb620c86eda6add64c425cbecdc816d
#
_cell.length_a   1.000
_cell.length_b   1.000
_cell.length_c   1.000
_cell.angle_alpha   90.00
_cell.angle_beta   90.00
_cell.angle_gamma   90.00
#
_symmetry.space_group_name_H-M   'P 1'
#
loop_
_entity.id
_entity.type
_entity.pdbx_description
1 polymer ?
#
loop_
_entity_poly.entity_id
_entity_poly.type
_entity_poly.pdbx_seq_one_letter_code
_entity_poly.pdbx_strand_id
1 'polypeptide(L)'
;LELETYRLMALRGLPVAKALGPMLSQAEAALSDITARLENKSASEQELLDTLVSLAAQVERATAEHSYRFAATRAYDTLVAQRIAELREKAIPGTQMLGEFMQRRLSPAMATVAATAQRLASLSQRISRASALLRTRVDIATEVQNQQLLEKLTRGQALQLRLQSTVEGLSIAAISYYVVSLLLYGGKALKASGVPVNPEIATG
;
A
#
# COMPACT_ATOMS: atom_id res chain seq x y z
N LEU A 1 34.57 -16.42 -37.30
CA LEU A 1 34.73 -16.65 -35.86
C LEU A 1 33.95 -15.66 -35.02
N GLU A 2 34.06 -14.35 -35.28
CA GLU A 2 33.42 -13.27 -34.53
C GLU A 2 31.88 -13.38 -34.48
N LEU A 3 31.24 -13.56 -35.65
CA LEU A 3 29.79 -13.72 -35.76
C LEU A 3 29.25 -14.87 -34.90
N GLU A 4 29.96 -16.01 -34.92
CA GLU A 4 29.57 -17.18 -34.11
C GLU A 4 29.74 -16.93 -32.63
N THR A 5 30.76 -16.18 -32.21
CA THR A 5 30.94 -15.77 -30.83
C THR A 5 29.78 -14.89 -30.36
N TYR A 6 29.38 -13.88 -31.14
CA TYR A 6 28.25 -13.02 -30.80
C TYR A 6 26.93 -13.80 -30.73
N ARG A 7 26.73 -14.74 -31.68
CA ARG A 7 25.56 -15.64 -31.65
C ARG A 7 25.51 -16.46 -30.37
N LEU A 8 26.61 -17.07 -29.96
CA LEU A 8 26.69 -17.86 -28.72
C LEU A 8 26.44 -16.99 -27.49
N MET A 9 26.98 -15.79 -27.45
CA MET A 9 26.74 -14.84 -26.36
C MET A 9 25.26 -14.40 -26.27
N ALA A 10 24.62 -14.12 -27.42
CA ALA A 10 23.20 -13.80 -27.48
C ALA A 10 22.34 -14.97 -26.94
N LEU A 11 22.67 -16.22 -27.35
CA LEU A 11 21.90 -17.39 -26.89
C LEU A 11 21.98 -17.68 -25.38
N ARG A 12 22.96 -17.13 -24.65
CA ARG A 12 23.10 -17.33 -23.20
C ARG A 12 21.91 -16.75 -22.37
N GLY A 13 21.13 -15.85 -22.93
CA GLY A 13 19.91 -15.36 -22.30
C GLY A 13 18.76 -16.36 -22.32
N LEU A 14 18.71 -17.26 -23.30
CA LEU A 14 17.60 -18.19 -23.49
C LEU A 14 17.41 -19.18 -22.33
N PRO A 15 18.43 -19.85 -21.80
CA PRO A 15 18.28 -20.73 -20.64
C PRO A 15 17.71 -20.00 -19.41
N VAL A 16 18.18 -18.78 -19.17
CA VAL A 16 17.71 -17.93 -18.07
C VAL A 16 16.24 -17.56 -18.25
N ALA A 17 15.85 -17.13 -19.46
CA ALA A 17 14.46 -16.82 -19.77
C ALA A 17 13.53 -18.03 -19.55
N LYS A 18 13.96 -19.24 -19.97
CA LYS A 18 13.23 -20.49 -19.73
C LYS A 18 13.12 -20.83 -18.24
N ALA A 19 14.20 -20.67 -17.47
CA ALA A 19 14.23 -20.95 -16.04
C ALA A 19 13.32 -20.00 -15.25
N LEU A 20 13.14 -18.76 -15.69
CA LEU A 20 12.23 -17.80 -15.08
C LEU A 20 10.76 -18.06 -15.36
N GLY A 21 10.42 -18.80 -16.40
CA GLY A 21 9.04 -19.07 -16.82
C GLY A 21 8.11 -19.55 -15.69
N PRO A 22 8.45 -20.61 -14.96
CA PRO A 22 7.63 -21.10 -13.86
C PRO A 22 7.42 -20.08 -12.74
N MET A 23 8.47 -19.37 -12.33
CA MET A 23 8.39 -18.33 -11.31
C MET A 23 7.46 -17.19 -11.75
N LEU A 24 7.58 -16.72 -12.98
CA LEU A 24 6.70 -15.68 -13.51
C LEU A 24 5.23 -16.13 -13.53
N SER A 25 4.96 -17.37 -13.95
CA SER A 25 3.59 -17.91 -13.97
C SER A 25 3.01 -18.03 -12.56
N GLN A 26 3.80 -18.45 -11.57
CA GLN A 26 3.38 -18.48 -10.17
C GLN A 26 3.10 -17.07 -9.63
N ALA A 27 3.97 -16.12 -9.92
CA ALA A 27 3.82 -14.74 -9.47
C ALA A 27 2.61 -14.05 -10.13
N GLU A 28 2.34 -14.31 -11.40
CA GLU A 28 1.14 -13.84 -12.10
C GLU A 28 -0.14 -14.42 -11.52
N ALA A 29 -0.14 -15.72 -11.18
CA ALA A 29 -1.27 -16.38 -10.52
C ALA A 29 -1.51 -15.83 -9.12
N ALA A 30 -0.45 -15.65 -8.33
CA ALA A 30 -0.54 -15.04 -6.99
C ALA A 30 -1.11 -13.61 -7.05
N LEU A 31 -0.65 -12.78 -7.98
CA LEU A 31 -1.18 -11.43 -8.18
C LEU A 31 -2.66 -11.45 -8.58
N SER A 32 -3.08 -12.41 -9.41
CA SER A 32 -4.47 -12.59 -9.81
C SER A 32 -5.35 -12.98 -8.62
N ASP A 33 -4.89 -13.91 -7.77
CA ASP A 33 -5.58 -14.32 -6.55
C ASP A 33 -5.73 -13.15 -5.57
N ILE A 34 -4.65 -12.41 -5.31
CA ILE A 34 -4.68 -11.22 -4.45
C ILE A 34 -5.71 -10.21 -4.97
N THR A 35 -5.74 -9.97 -6.28
CA THR A 35 -6.69 -9.04 -6.89
C THR A 35 -8.13 -9.50 -6.71
N ALA A 36 -8.41 -10.80 -6.91
CA ALA A 36 -9.74 -11.38 -6.70
C ALA A 36 -10.18 -11.31 -5.23
N ARG A 37 -9.28 -11.61 -4.28
CA ARG A 37 -9.57 -11.50 -2.84
C ARG A 37 -9.80 -10.07 -2.39
N LEU A 38 -9.11 -9.11 -2.99
CA LEU A 38 -9.31 -7.69 -2.76
C LEU A 38 -10.69 -7.23 -3.26
N GLU A 39 -11.14 -7.71 -4.42
CA GLU A 39 -12.46 -7.40 -4.98
C GLU A 39 -13.59 -7.97 -4.11
N ASN A 40 -13.47 -9.23 -3.70
CA ASN A 40 -14.46 -9.95 -2.92
C ASN A 40 -14.44 -9.62 -1.41
N LYS A 41 -13.53 -8.78 -0.93
CA LYS A 41 -13.33 -8.45 0.50
C LYS A 41 -13.21 -9.70 1.39
N SER A 42 -12.60 -10.76 0.87
CA SER A 42 -12.50 -12.07 1.52
C SER A 42 -11.30 -12.22 2.46
N ALA A 43 -10.44 -11.22 2.53
CA ALA A 43 -9.23 -11.24 3.37
C ALA A 43 -8.98 -9.88 4.01
N SER A 44 -8.16 -9.87 5.06
CA SER A 44 -7.66 -8.64 5.66
C SER A 44 -6.79 -7.86 4.66
N GLU A 45 -7.04 -6.58 4.52
CA GLU A 45 -6.26 -5.70 3.64
C GLU A 45 -4.78 -5.69 4.02
N GLN A 46 -4.48 -5.81 5.32
CA GLN A 46 -3.10 -5.90 5.82
C GLN A 46 -2.42 -7.20 5.36
N GLU A 47 -3.10 -8.36 5.46
CA GLU A 47 -2.58 -9.64 4.99
C GLU A 47 -2.28 -9.63 3.48
N LEU A 48 -3.17 -9.02 2.70
CA LEU A 48 -2.98 -8.86 1.25
C LEU A 48 -1.79 -7.94 0.94
N LEU A 49 -1.59 -6.87 1.72
CA LEU A 49 -0.45 -5.97 1.56
C LEU A 49 0.87 -6.68 1.85
N ASP A 50 0.96 -7.46 2.93
CA ASP A 50 2.16 -8.23 3.28
C ASP A 50 2.50 -9.26 2.19
N THR A 51 1.49 -9.92 1.64
CA THR A 51 1.65 -10.86 0.52
C THR A 51 2.15 -10.15 -0.74
N LEU A 52 1.60 -8.97 -1.07
CA LEU A 52 2.05 -8.15 -2.20
C LEU A 52 3.49 -7.67 -2.03
N VAL A 53 3.89 -7.27 -0.83
CA VAL A 53 5.27 -6.84 -0.53
C VAL A 53 6.24 -8.02 -0.73
N SER A 54 5.89 -9.22 -0.28
CA SER A 54 6.68 -10.42 -0.50
C SER A 54 6.82 -10.74 -1.99
N LEU A 55 5.72 -10.67 -2.74
CA LEU A 55 5.71 -10.88 -4.19
C LEU A 55 6.53 -9.84 -4.93
N ALA A 56 6.43 -8.55 -4.53
CA ALA A 56 7.25 -7.47 -5.07
C ALA A 56 8.74 -7.73 -4.87
N ALA A 57 9.14 -8.13 -3.67
CA ALA A 57 10.54 -8.44 -3.36
C ALA A 57 11.07 -9.61 -4.19
N GLN A 58 10.25 -10.63 -4.45
CA GLN A 58 10.62 -11.76 -5.31
C GLN A 58 10.86 -11.33 -6.76
N VAL A 59 9.93 -10.54 -7.32
CA VAL A 59 10.01 -10.05 -8.71
C VAL A 59 11.16 -9.06 -8.88
N GLU A 60 11.38 -8.18 -7.92
CA GLU A 60 12.49 -7.21 -7.94
C GLU A 60 13.85 -7.92 -7.88
N ARG A 61 13.99 -8.93 -7.05
CA ARG A 61 15.21 -9.76 -7.00
C ARG A 61 15.49 -10.42 -8.35
N ALA A 62 14.48 -11.01 -8.98
CA ALA A 62 14.63 -11.61 -10.31
C ALA A 62 14.99 -10.57 -11.36
N THR A 63 14.43 -9.37 -11.29
CA THR A 63 14.75 -8.25 -12.18
C THR A 63 16.21 -7.83 -12.02
N ALA A 64 16.66 -7.59 -10.80
CA ALA A 64 18.02 -7.18 -10.48
C ALA A 64 19.05 -8.23 -10.96
N GLU A 65 18.76 -9.52 -10.76
CA GLU A 65 19.66 -10.61 -11.13
C GLU A 65 19.78 -10.80 -12.65
N HIS A 66 18.70 -10.58 -13.42
CA HIS A 66 18.65 -11.01 -14.81
C HIS A 66 18.61 -9.87 -15.83
N SER A 67 18.32 -8.63 -15.43
CA SER A 67 18.20 -7.47 -16.34
C SER A 67 19.45 -7.25 -17.18
N TYR A 68 20.63 -7.31 -16.56
CA TYR A 68 21.90 -7.16 -17.25
C TYR A 68 22.10 -8.22 -18.35
N ARG A 69 21.77 -9.48 -18.06
CA ARG A 69 21.89 -10.57 -19.02
C ARG A 69 20.94 -10.40 -20.20
N PHE A 70 19.71 -9.97 -19.97
CA PHE A 70 18.75 -9.69 -21.04
C PHE A 70 19.18 -8.50 -21.91
N ALA A 71 19.73 -7.46 -21.29
CA ALA A 71 20.30 -6.32 -22.01
C ALA A 71 21.51 -6.75 -22.87
N ALA A 72 22.44 -7.53 -22.31
CA ALA A 72 23.57 -8.08 -23.03
C ALA A 72 23.14 -8.98 -24.22
N THR A 73 22.14 -9.85 -23.98
CA THR A 73 21.57 -10.69 -25.04
C THR A 73 21.08 -9.84 -26.23
N ARG A 74 20.34 -8.77 -25.96
CA ARG A 74 19.85 -7.85 -27.02
C ARG A 74 20.99 -7.13 -27.72
N ALA A 75 22.01 -6.70 -26.99
CA ALA A 75 23.19 -6.05 -27.59
C ALA A 75 23.93 -6.99 -28.54
N TYR A 76 24.16 -8.25 -28.16
CA TYR A 76 24.80 -9.24 -29.00
C TYR A 76 23.96 -9.63 -30.22
N ASP A 77 22.63 -9.71 -30.09
CA ASP A 77 21.71 -9.92 -31.21
C ASP A 77 21.83 -8.79 -32.25
N THR A 78 21.88 -7.54 -31.80
CA THR A 78 22.11 -6.37 -32.64
C THR A 78 23.46 -6.46 -33.37
N LEU A 79 24.54 -6.87 -32.68
CA LEU A 79 25.84 -7.06 -33.29
C LEU A 79 25.82 -8.16 -34.35
N VAL A 80 25.13 -9.27 -34.13
CA VAL A 80 24.95 -10.33 -35.14
C VAL A 80 24.27 -9.77 -36.39
N ALA A 81 23.16 -9.04 -36.21
CA ALA A 81 22.45 -8.44 -37.33
C ALA A 81 23.31 -7.44 -38.10
N GLN A 82 24.08 -6.60 -37.40
CA GLN A 82 24.99 -5.63 -38.02
C GLN A 82 26.10 -6.33 -38.80
N ARG A 83 26.75 -7.36 -38.25
CA ARG A 83 27.81 -8.11 -38.94
C ARG A 83 27.30 -8.83 -40.17
N ILE A 84 26.09 -9.39 -40.15
CA ILE A 84 25.45 -10.00 -41.31
C ILE A 84 25.23 -8.94 -42.42
N ALA A 85 24.74 -7.77 -42.06
CA ALA A 85 24.55 -6.68 -43.02
C ALA A 85 25.88 -6.22 -43.67
N GLU A 86 26.96 -6.14 -42.89
CA GLU A 86 28.31 -5.78 -43.38
C GLU A 86 28.89 -6.80 -44.40
N LEU A 87 28.51 -8.08 -44.30
CA LEU A 87 28.92 -9.12 -45.23
C LEU A 87 28.39 -8.91 -46.66
N ARG A 88 27.32 -8.12 -46.83
CA ARG A 88 26.69 -7.84 -48.14
C ARG A 88 26.44 -9.12 -48.94
N GLU A 89 25.83 -10.11 -48.33
CA GLU A 89 25.59 -11.43 -48.94
C GLU A 89 24.87 -11.31 -50.28
N LYS A 90 25.31 -12.13 -51.24
CA LYS A 90 24.62 -12.29 -52.52
C LYS A 90 24.01 -13.67 -52.59
N ALA A 91 22.70 -13.74 -52.90
CA ALA A 91 22.00 -14.99 -53.06
C ALA A 91 22.56 -15.79 -54.28
N ILE A 92 22.86 -17.06 -54.03
CA ILE A 92 23.23 -18.02 -55.08
C ILE A 92 22.04 -18.98 -55.20
N PRO A 93 21.47 -19.19 -56.41
CA PRO A 93 20.34 -20.10 -56.58
C PRO A 93 20.63 -21.49 -55.99
N GLY A 94 19.66 -22.00 -55.19
CA GLY A 94 19.79 -23.30 -54.56
C GLY A 94 20.61 -23.34 -53.26
N THR A 95 21.11 -22.19 -52.75
CA THR A 95 21.83 -22.10 -51.48
C THR A 95 21.10 -21.17 -50.49
N GLN A 96 21.21 -21.47 -49.22
CA GLN A 96 20.66 -20.63 -48.15
C GLN A 96 21.70 -19.57 -47.77
N MET A 97 21.25 -18.32 -47.65
CA MET A 97 22.09 -17.22 -47.13
C MET A 97 22.37 -17.40 -45.64
N LEU A 98 23.53 -16.96 -45.18
CA LEU A 98 23.92 -17.00 -43.79
C LEU A 98 22.95 -16.16 -42.92
N GLY A 99 22.54 -15.00 -43.42
CA GLY A 99 21.55 -14.13 -42.75
C GLY A 99 20.21 -14.82 -42.50
N GLU A 100 19.69 -15.52 -43.52
CA GLU A 100 18.44 -16.30 -43.34
C GLU A 100 18.62 -17.45 -42.35
N PHE A 101 19.74 -18.16 -42.43
CA PHE A 101 20.05 -19.23 -41.48
C PHE A 101 20.11 -18.73 -40.04
N MET A 102 20.80 -17.62 -39.79
CA MET A 102 20.92 -17.00 -38.48
C MET A 102 19.58 -16.50 -37.99
N GLN A 103 18.80 -15.83 -38.81
CA GLN A 103 17.49 -15.33 -38.47
C GLN A 103 16.54 -16.46 -38.07
N ARG A 104 16.47 -17.55 -38.79
CA ARG A 104 15.61 -18.71 -38.47
C ARG A 104 15.98 -19.36 -37.13
N ARG A 105 17.26 -19.38 -36.76
CA ARG A 105 17.72 -20.01 -35.51
C ARG A 105 17.80 -19.10 -34.32
N LEU A 106 18.18 -17.84 -34.49
CA LEU A 106 18.39 -16.89 -33.44
C LEU A 106 17.10 -16.14 -33.06
N SER A 107 16.31 -15.72 -34.03
CA SER A 107 15.11 -14.90 -33.83
C SER A 107 14.10 -15.50 -32.82
N PRO A 108 13.75 -16.81 -32.87
CA PRO A 108 12.84 -17.37 -31.89
C PRO A 108 13.38 -17.36 -30.45
N ALA A 109 14.70 -17.55 -30.31
CA ALA A 109 15.37 -17.47 -28.99
C ALA A 109 15.33 -16.04 -28.45
N MET A 110 15.65 -15.06 -29.31
CA MET A 110 15.60 -13.64 -28.92
C MET A 110 14.19 -13.17 -28.60
N ALA A 111 13.19 -13.60 -29.36
CA ALA A 111 11.79 -13.34 -29.09
C ALA A 111 11.38 -13.88 -27.70
N THR A 112 11.83 -15.09 -27.35
CA THR A 112 11.56 -15.68 -26.02
C THR A 112 12.20 -14.85 -24.89
N VAL A 113 13.45 -14.42 -25.05
CA VAL A 113 14.14 -13.58 -24.07
C VAL A 113 13.44 -12.22 -23.91
N ALA A 114 13.09 -11.60 -25.04
CA ALA A 114 12.39 -10.31 -25.04
C ALA A 114 11.01 -10.41 -24.37
N ALA A 115 10.24 -11.44 -24.71
CA ALA A 115 8.94 -11.68 -24.08
C ALA A 115 9.04 -11.91 -22.57
N THR A 116 10.05 -12.67 -22.11
CA THR A 116 10.29 -12.91 -20.68
C THR A 116 10.68 -11.62 -19.96
N ALA A 117 11.58 -10.81 -20.52
CA ALA A 117 11.94 -9.51 -19.99
C ALA A 117 10.73 -8.57 -19.89
N GLN A 118 9.87 -8.56 -20.90
CA GLN A 118 8.66 -7.76 -20.93
C GLN A 118 7.63 -8.23 -19.89
N ARG A 119 7.45 -9.55 -19.72
CA ARG A 119 6.58 -10.12 -18.68
C ARG A 119 7.06 -9.71 -17.30
N LEU A 120 8.35 -9.79 -17.01
CA LEU A 120 8.96 -9.40 -15.75
C LEU A 120 8.70 -7.92 -15.44
N ALA A 121 8.96 -7.03 -16.40
CA ALA A 121 8.70 -5.59 -16.26
C ALA A 121 7.21 -5.28 -16.06
N SER A 122 6.34 -5.92 -16.84
CA SER A 122 4.89 -5.76 -16.73
C SER A 122 4.36 -6.23 -15.37
N LEU A 123 4.87 -7.35 -14.85
CA LEU A 123 4.50 -7.89 -13.55
C LEU A 123 4.92 -6.96 -12.42
N SER A 124 6.15 -6.45 -12.43
CA SER A 124 6.64 -5.44 -11.47
C SER A 124 5.72 -4.22 -11.43
N GLN A 125 5.37 -3.70 -12.61
CA GLN A 125 4.47 -2.54 -12.71
C GLN A 125 3.05 -2.82 -12.21
N ARG A 126 2.51 -4.03 -12.47
CA ARG A 126 1.19 -4.44 -11.99
C ARG A 126 1.17 -4.59 -10.47
N ILE A 127 2.19 -5.18 -9.88
CA ILE A 127 2.36 -5.31 -8.42
C ILE A 127 2.43 -3.92 -7.79
N SER A 128 3.23 -3.01 -8.34
CA SER A 128 3.34 -1.63 -7.85
C SER A 128 1.99 -0.91 -7.83
N ARG A 129 1.20 -1.02 -8.90
CA ARG A 129 -0.15 -0.45 -8.95
C ARG A 129 -1.09 -1.08 -7.93
N ALA A 130 -1.10 -2.40 -7.79
CA ALA A 130 -1.93 -3.09 -6.82
C ALA A 130 -1.56 -2.70 -5.37
N SER A 131 -0.26 -2.58 -5.08
CA SER A 131 0.24 -2.13 -3.78
C SER A 131 -0.19 -0.69 -3.45
N ALA A 132 -0.13 0.22 -4.42
CA ALA A 132 -0.59 1.60 -4.24
C ALA A 132 -2.09 1.68 -3.94
N LEU A 133 -2.91 0.93 -4.69
CA LEU A 133 -4.36 0.86 -4.46
C LEU A 133 -4.70 0.29 -3.08
N LEU A 134 -4.01 -0.78 -2.68
CA LEU A 134 -4.27 -1.42 -1.39
C LEU A 134 -3.82 -0.54 -0.22
N ARG A 135 -2.68 0.14 -0.33
CA ARG A 135 -2.22 1.10 0.66
C ARG A 135 -3.24 2.22 0.87
N THR A 136 -3.77 2.79 -0.22
CA THR A 136 -4.82 3.83 -0.14
C THR A 136 -6.07 3.31 0.58
N ARG A 137 -6.48 2.06 0.37
CA ARG A 137 -7.62 1.46 1.08
C ARG A 137 -7.35 1.28 2.58
N VAL A 138 -6.17 0.81 2.94
CA VAL A 138 -5.75 0.67 4.35
C VAL A 138 -5.74 2.04 5.05
N ASP A 139 -5.22 3.07 4.39
CA ASP A 139 -5.19 4.43 4.92
C ASP A 139 -6.62 4.97 5.16
N ILE A 140 -7.53 4.78 4.20
CA ILE A 140 -8.94 5.18 4.35
C ILE A 140 -9.63 4.42 5.48
N ALA A 141 -9.42 3.10 5.59
CA ALA A 141 -10.00 2.29 6.65
C ALA A 141 -9.52 2.74 8.04
N THR A 142 -8.23 3.05 8.16
CA THR A 142 -7.63 3.57 9.39
C THR A 142 -8.20 4.94 9.76
N GLU A 143 -8.37 5.83 8.78
CA GLU A 143 -8.96 7.16 9.00
C GLU A 143 -10.41 7.06 9.49
N VAL A 144 -11.23 6.19 8.89
CA VAL A 144 -12.61 5.95 9.33
C VAL A 144 -12.64 5.42 10.76
N GLN A 145 -11.74 4.51 11.13
CA GLN A 145 -11.65 4.01 12.52
C GLN A 145 -11.26 5.12 13.48
N ASN A 146 -10.29 5.97 13.13
CA ASN A 146 -9.88 7.11 13.93
C ASN A 146 -11.02 8.10 14.14
N GLN A 147 -11.80 8.41 13.10
CA GLN A 147 -12.97 9.29 13.21
C GLN A 147 -14.04 8.72 14.13
N GLN A 148 -14.32 7.42 14.03
CA GLN A 148 -15.27 6.75 14.95
C GLN A 148 -14.80 6.78 16.40
N LEU A 149 -13.49 6.65 16.62
CA LEU A 149 -12.88 6.70 17.95
C LEU A 149 -13.00 8.12 18.55
N LEU A 150 -12.69 9.14 17.74
CA LEU A 150 -12.85 10.55 18.12
C LEU A 150 -14.30 10.90 18.45
N GLU A 151 -15.26 10.42 17.67
CA GLU A 151 -16.68 10.63 17.91
C GLU A 151 -17.13 10.01 19.25
N LYS A 152 -16.69 8.79 19.55
CA LYS A 152 -16.95 8.13 20.84
C LYS A 152 -16.33 8.90 22.00
N LEU A 153 -15.10 9.39 21.87
CA LEU A 153 -14.44 10.20 22.90
C LEU A 153 -15.16 11.52 23.13
N THR A 154 -15.57 12.22 22.07
CA THR A 154 -16.33 13.48 22.17
C THR A 154 -17.68 13.28 22.85
N ARG A 155 -18.40 12.21 22.53
CA ARG A 155 -19.66 11.86 23.24
C ARG A 155 -19.42 11.56 24.70
N GLY A 156 -18.33 10.85 25.06
CA GLY A 156 -17.94 10.60 26.45
C GLY A 156 -17.66 11.89 27.21
N GLN A 157 -16.93 12.83 26.60
CA GLN A 157 -16.68 14.16 27.22
C GLN A 157 -17.95 14.98 27.41
N ALA A 158 -18.87 14.96 26.45
CA ALA A 158 -20.14 15.66 26.55
C ALA A 158 -21.01 15.12 27.70
N LEU A 159 -20.99 13.81 27.93
CA LEU A 159 -21.67 13.20 29.11
C LEU A 159 -20.99 13.61 30.41
N GLN A 160 -19.67 13.65 30.46
CA GLN A 160 -18.91 14.06 31.64
C GLN A 160 -19.18 15.53 32.00
N LEU A 161 -19.23 16.43 31.02
CA LEU A 161 -19.59 17.83 31.23
C LEU A 161 -21.05 17.99 31.75
N ARG A 162 -21.99 17.21 31.24
CA ARG A 162 -23.38 17.21 31.75
C ARG A 162 -23.45 16.74 33.21
N LEU A 163 -22.73 15.69 33.57
CA LEU A 163 -22.67 15.22 34.97
C LEU A 163 -22.05 16.30 35.86
N GLN A 164 -20.98 16.95 35.42
CA GLN A 164 -20.33 18.02 36.17
C GLN A 164 -21.26 19.22 36.37
N SER A 165 -22.00 19.67 35.36
CA SER A 165 -22.95 20.78 35.47
C SER A 165 -24.12 20.44 36.43
N THR A 166 -24.55 19.18 36.46
CA THR A 166 -25.60 18.71 37.36
C THR A 166 -25.12 18.73 38.83
N VAL A 167 -23.87 18.31 39.07
CA VAL A 167 -23.25 18.34 40.40
C VAL A 167 -23.02 19.76 40.88
N GLU A 168 -22.57 20.65 40.01
CA GLU A 168 -22.40 22.08 40.30
C GLU A 168 -23.73 22.74 40.67
N GLY A 169 -24.80 22.49 39.91
CA GLY A 169 -26.14 22.98 40.22
C GLY A 169 -26.67 22.51 41.57
N LEU A 170 -26.41 21.26 41.93
CA LEU A 170 -26.80 20.71 43.24
C LEU A 170 -25.98 21.33 44.38
N SER A 171 -24.70 21.57 44.17
CA SER A 171 -23.82 22.23 45.14
C SER A 171 -24.26 23.67 45.41
N ILE A 172 -24.63 24.43 44.37
CA ILE A 172 -25.12 25.80 44.51
C ILE A 172 -26.44 25.81 45.33
N ALA A 173 -27.36 24.89 45.03
CA ALA A 173 -28.61 24.79 45.78
C ALA A 173 -28.39 24.46 47.25
N ALA A 174 -27.49 23.53 47.58
CA ALA A 174 -27.14 23.16 48.94
C ALA A 174 -26.49 24.33 49.70
N ILE A 175 -25.52 25.01 49.08
CA ILE A 175 -24.86 26.18 49.70
C ILE A 175 -25.88 27.31 49.96
N SER A 176 -26.74 27.61 49.00
CA SER A 176 -27.78 28.62 49.15
C SER A 176 -28.72 28.29 50.30
N TYR A 177 -29.15 27.03 50.46
CA TYR A 177 -29.96 26.58 51.56
C TYR A 177 -29.26 26.77 52.90
N TYR A 178 -27.97 26.42 53.02
CA TYR A 178 -27.21 26.61 54.25
C TYR A 178 -27.00 28.08 54.56
N VAL A 179 -26.75 28.96 53.62
CA VAL A 179 -26.61 30.41 53.85
C VAL A 179 -27.93 31.00 54.35
N VAL A 180 -29.05 30.70 53.67
CA VAL A 180 -30.39 31.19 54.14
C VAL A 180 -30.72 30.66 55.50
N SER A 181 -30.47 29.38 55.78
CA SER A 181 -30.72 28.79 57.11
C SER A 181 -29.89 29.48 58.21
N LEU A 182 -28.58 29.76 57.90
CA LEU A 182 -27.70 30.45 58.87
C LEU A 182 -28.17 31.88 59.15
N LEU A 183 -28.60 32.62 58.13
CA LEU A 183 -29.17 33.97 58.29
C LEU A 183 -30.44 33.95 59.11
N LEU A 184 -31.34 32.99 58.89
CA LEU A 184 -32.59 32.84 59.74
C LEU A 184 -32.27 32.48 61.15
N TYR A 185 -31.31 31.57 61.41
CA TYR A 185 -30.90 31.22 62.80
C TYR A 185 -30.17 32.38 63.45
N GLY A 186 -29.31 33.13 62.74
CA GLY A 186 -28.68 34.33 63.26
C GLY A 186 -29.67 35.43 63.59
N GLY A 187 -30.68 35.67 62.76
CA GLY A 187 -31.75 36.62 63.00
C GLY A 187 -32.63 36.24 64.24
N LYS A 188 -32.92 34.94 64.44
CA LYS A 188 -33.58 34.44 65.59
C LYS A 188 -32.79 34.63 66.90
N ALA A 189 -31.50 34.40 66.87
CA ALA A 189 -30.60 34.60 68.01
C ALA A 189 -30.48 36.08 68.41
N LEU A 190 -30.39 36.99 67.44
CA LEU A 190 -30.40 38.44 67.63
C LEU A 190 -31.71 38.93 68.24
N LYS A 191 -32.86 38.39 67.82
CA LYS A 191 -34.16 38.68 68.41
C LYS A 191 -34.26 38.19 69.89
N ALA A 192 -33.66 37.04 70.21
CA ALA A 192 -33.60 36.50 71.57
C ALA A 192 -32.72 37.32 72.52
N SER A 193 -31.70 38.05 71.97
CA SER A 193 -30.78 38.94 72.71
C SER A 193 -31.36 40.38 72.93
N GLY A 194 -32.63 40.63 72.53
CA GLY A 194 -33.30 41.89 72.81
C GLY A 194 -33.12 43.00 71.78
N VAL A 195 -32.54 42.70 70.62
CA VAL A 195 -32.42 43.63 69.52
C VAL A 195 -33.66 43.49 68.61
N PRO A 196 -34.43 44.57 68.36
CA PRO A 196 -35.65 44.49 67.52
C PRO A 196 -35.27 44.39 66.01
N VAL A 197 -34.89 43.22 65.55
CA VAL A 197 -34.62 42.92 64.15
C VAL A 197 -35.78 42.08 63.62
N ASN A 198 -36.43 42.54 62.59
CA ASN A 198 -37.48 41.79 61.91
C ASN A 198 -36.81 40.80 60.92
N PRO A 199 -36.90 39.48 61.17
CA PRO A 199 -36.11 38.51 60.40
C PRO A 199 -36.54 38.37 58.94
N GLU A 200 -37.70 38.88 58.55
CA GLU A 200 -38.22 38.81 57.17
C GLU A 200 -37.63 39.83 56.25
N ILE A 201 -36.98 40.91 56.72
CA ILE A 201 -36.35 41.94 55.90
C ILE A 201 -34.90 41.59 55.56
N ALA A 202 -34.30 40.66 56.28
CA ALA A 202 -32.88 40.25 56.00
C ALA A 202 -32.69 39.19 54.89
N THR A 203 -33.82 38.68 54.33
CA THR A 203 -33.79 37.61 53.29
C THR A 203 -34.42 38.02 51.99
N GLY A 204 -34.66 39.33 51.70
CA GLY A 204 -35.15 39.86 50.46
C GLY A 204 -34.01 40.18 49.45
#